data_b2364b356b49a7f8283de9136c2d1f40
#
_entry.id   b2364b356b49a7f8283de9136c2d1f40
#
_cell.length_a   1.000
_cell.length_b   1.000
_cell.length_c   1.000
_cell.angle_alpha   90.00
_cell.angle_beta   90.00
_cell.angle_gamma   90.00
#
_symmetry.space_group_name_H-M   'P 1'
#
loop_
_entity.id
_entity.type
_entity.pdbx_description
1 polymer ?
#
loop_
_entity_poly.entity_id
_entity_poly.type
_entity_poly.pdbx_seq_one_letter_code
_entity_poly.pdbx_strand_id
1 'polypeptide(L)'
;MSRISNAFLIAMLVLVPAAVAGAASAFVKLAETQDGAAAASVQYDTAGLSQDHIKEIFFDAARAGRNDLLDGLIRSGMKPDERDPHGHTALILAAYNGKAATVDFLIQQGANPCATDAKGNSSLMGVAFKGETAITQRLIAAHCDVNARNGAGQTALMMAAMFGQTDVVKLLLMNGANLTLQDQAGNTATTLAQQQANSQMVALLTQAAKGQ
;
A
#
# COMPACT_ATOMS: atom_id res chain seq x y z
N MET A 1 -34.91 41.46 25.91
CA MET A 1 -33.50 41.42 25.56
C MET A 1 -33.24 40.08 24.86
N SER A 2 -33.28 40.15 23.55
CA SER A 2 -33.23 39.03 22.64
C SER A 2 -31.78 38.63 22.37
N ARG A 3 -31.39 37.35 22.63
CA ARG A 3 -30.14 36.82 22.15
C ARG A 3 -30.41 36.08 20.84
N ILE A 4 -29.99 36.72 19.77
CA ILE A 4 -29.95 36.12 18.44
C ILE A 4 -28.75 35.19 18.40
N SER A 5 -29.03 33.91 18.30
CA SER A 5 -28.00 32.89 18.07
C SER A 5 -27.72 32.81 16.56
N ASN A 6 -26.57 33.34 16.14
CA ASN A 6 -26.09 33.20 14.75
C ASN A 6 -25.50 31.80 14.57
N ALA A 7 -26.30 30.88 14.09
CA ALA A 7 -25.80 29.65 13.51
C ALA A 7 -25.44 29.93 12.04
N PHE A 8 -24.16 30.21 11.77
CA PHE A 8 -23.63 30.24 10.41
C PHE A 8 -23.46 28.81 9.94
N LEU A 9 -24.35 28.39 9.08
CA LEU A 9 -24.27 27.16 8.29
C LEU A 9 -23.18 27.36 7.23
N ILE A 10 -21.97 26.86 7.46
CA ILE A 10 -20.95 26.71 6.41
C ILE A 10 -21.05 25.29 5.88
N ALA A 11 -21.91 25.09 4.87
CA ALA A 11 -21.85 23.89 4.05
C ALA A 11 -20.63 23.99 3.12
N MET A 12 -19.49 23.45 3.55
CA MET A 12 -18.32 23.34 2.68
C MET A 12 -18.52 22.15 1.76
N LEU A 13 -19.02 22.45 0.56
CA LEU A 13 -19.08 21.50 -0.55
C LEU A 13 -17.66 21.24 -1.04
N VAL A 14 -17.01 20.18 -0.55
CA VAL A 14 -15.72 19.75 -1.10
C VAL A 14 -16.00 19.05 -2.41
N LEU A 15 -15.88 19.78 -3.50
CA LEU A 15 -15.82 19.23 -4.85
C LEU A 15 -14.56 18.36 -4.96
N VAL A 16 -14.72 17.04 -5.05
CA VAL A 16 -13.67 16.12 -5.45
C VAL A 16 -13.32 16.44 -6.90
N PRO A 17 -12.03 16.72 -7.24
CA PRO A 17 -11.68 17.00 -8.61
C PRO A 17 -11.99 15.81 -9.50
N ALA A 18 -12.55 16.09 -10.67
CA ALA A 18 -13.12 15.17 -11.66
C ALA A 18 -12.11 14.28 -12.41
N ALA A 19 -11.10 13.74 -11.72
CA ALA A 19 -10.15 12.77 -12.26
C ALA A 19 -10.47 11.32 -11.84
N VAL A 20 -11.55 11.11 -11.08
CA VAL A 20 -12.19 9.81 -10.88
C VAL A 20 -13.53 9.88 -11.58
N ALA A 21 -13.49 9.97 -12.92
CA ALA A 21 -14.68 10.02 -13.76
C ALA A 21 -15.26 8.61 -13.92
N GLY A 22 -16.15 8.27 -13.04
CA GLY A 22 -16.97 7.08 -13.10
C GLY A 22 -17.97 7.08 -11.95
N ALA A 23 -18.99 7.94 -12.07
CA ALA A 23 -20.26 7.91 -11.37
C ALA A 23 -20.25 7.54 -9.87
N ALA A 24 -20.32 8.52 -9.03
CA ALA A 24 -21.32 8.71 -7.98
C ALA A 24 -20.88 9.90 -7.14
N SER A 25 -21.70 10.91 -7.07
CA SER A 25 -21.56 12.00 -6.11
C SER A 25 -21.74 11.41 -4.71
N ALA A 26 -20.65 11.03 -4.07
CA ALA A 26 -20.67 10.67 -2.66
C ALA A 26 -20.95 11.97 -1.88
N PHE A 27 -22.19 12.15 -1.43
CA PHE A 27 -22.54 13.25 -0.54
C PHE A 27 -21.93 13.00 0.82
N VAL A 28 -21.04 13.91 1.23
CA VAL A 28 -20.51 13.94 2.59
C VAL A 28 -21.60 14.51 3.50
N LYS A 29 -22.17 13.69 4.37
CA LYS A 29 -23.07 14.15 5.42
C LYS A 29 -22.25 14.34 6.70
N LEU A 30 -22.09 15.60 7.11
CA LEU A 30 -21.51 15.92 8.42
C LEU A 30 -22.52 15.57 9.51
N ALA A 31 -22.20 14.61 10.37
CA ALA A 31 -22.99 14.38 11.58
C ALA A 31 -22.53 15.37 12.66
N GLU A 32 -23.42 16.28 13.05
CA GLU A 32 -23.25 17.11 14.24
C GLU A 32 -23.47 16.23 15.48
N THR A 33 -22.41 16.07 16.30
CA THR A 33 -22.57 15.56 17.66
C THR A 33 -22.83 16.72 18.62
N GLN A 34 -23.82 16.57 19.51
CA GLN A 34 -24.27 17.60 20.45
C GLN A 34 -23.31 17.90 21.60
N ASP A 35 -22.14 17.30 21.66
CA ASP A 35 -21.13 17.55 22.70
C ASP A 35 -19.81 18.00 22.09
N GLY A 36 -19.39 19.20 22.46
CA GLY A 36 -18.35 20.05 21.91
C GLY A 36 -16.90 19.56 21.97
N ALA A 37 -16.62 18.30 21.71
CA ALA A 37 -15.28 17.76 21.51
C ALA A 37 -15.35 16.61 20.49
N ALA A 38 -15.35 16.93 19.20
CA ALA A 38 -15.48 15.90 18.20
C ALA A 38 -14.49 16.11 17.07
N ALA A 39 -13.64 15.11 16.88
CA ALA A 39 -13.15 14.81 15.55
C ALA A 39 -14.37 14.57 14.64
N ALA A 40 -14.59 15.45 13.67
CA ALA A 40 -15.68 15.30 12.71
C ALA A 40 -15.52 13.97 11.98
N SER A 41 -16.34 12.99 12.31
CA SER A 41 -16.39 11.72 11.55
C SER A 41 -17.08 12.00 10.24
N VAL A 42 -16.34 11.93 9.15
CA VAL A 42 -16.91 11.97 7.80
C VAL A 42 -17.63 10.64 7.58
N GLN A 43 -18.97 10.66 7.57
CA GLN A 43 -19.76 9.51 7.15
C GLN A 43 -20.00 9.59 5.66
N TYR A 44 -19.60 8.56 4.93
CA TYR A 44 -19.90 8.43 3.51
C TYR A 44 -21.24 7.74 3.36
N ASP A 45 -22.17 8.38 2.64
CA ASP A 45 -23.44 7.73 2.30
C ASP A 45 -23.20 6.76 1.14
N THR A 46 -23.17 5.47 1.47
CA THR A 46 -23.07 4.37 0.50
C THR A 46 -24.46 3.82 0.13
N ALA A 47 -25.53 4.47 0.60
CA ALA A 47 -26.89 4.03 0.31
C ALA A 47 -27.14 4.07 -1.21
N GLY A 48 -27.48 2.92 -1.77
CA GLY A 48 -27.72 2.74 -3.21
C GLY A 48 -26.51 2.29 -4.04
N LEU A 49 -25.32 2.16 -3.46
CA LEU A 49 -24.17 1.55 -4.14
C LEU A 49 -24.17 0.03 -3.98
N SER A 50 -23.79 -0.70 -5.03
CA SER A 50 -23.54 -2.14 -4.92
C SER A 50 -22.30 -2.40 -4.06
N GLN A 51 -22.24 -3.59 -3.44
CA GLN A 51 -21.06 -4.00 -2.66
C GLN A 51 -19.78 -4.00 -3.51
N ASP A 52 -19.86 -4.37 -4.77
CA ASP A 52 -18.71 -4.37 -5.69
C ASP A 52 -18.22 -2.94 -5.95
N HIS A 53 -19.12 -1.98 -6.12
CA HIS A 53 -18.75 -0.58 -6.30
C HIS A 53 -18.10 0.01 -5.04
N ILE A 54 -18.58 -0.36 -3.85
CA ILE A 54 -17.96 0.05 -2.58
C ILE A 54 -16.54 -0.52 -2.46
N LYS A 55 -16.31 -1.76 -2.88
CA LYS A 55 -14.97 -2.36 -2.93
C LYS A 55 -14.05 -1.64 -3.92
N GLU A 56 -14.54 -1.28 -5.10
CA GLU A 56 -13.76 -0.48 -6.07
C GLU A 56 -13.32 0.85 -5.45
N ILE A 57 -14.22 1.58 -4.79
CA ILE A 57 -13.89 2.83 -4.09
C ILE A 57 -12.82 2.59 -3.02
N PHE A 58 -12.90 1.50 -2.27
CA PHE A 58 -11.92 1.15 -1.24
C PHE A 58 -10.52 0.94 -1.82
N PHE A 59 -10.40 0.19 -2.91
CA PHE A 59 -9.11 -0.05 -3.55
C PHE A 59 -8.57 1.19 -4.26
N ASP A 60 -9.43 2.01 -4.87
CA ASP A 60 -9.03 3.27 -5.49
C ASP A 60 -8.58 4.30 -4.44
N ALA A 61 -9.23 4.36 -3.29
CA ALA A 61 -8.81 5.17 -2.16
C ALA A 61 -7.41 4.77 -1.69
N ALA A 62 -7.10 3.46 -1.64
CA ALA A 62 -5.77 2.97 -1.29
C ALA A 62 -4.71 3.37 -2.32
N ARG A 63 -5.00 3.23 -3.62
CA ARG A 63 -4.10 3.67 -4.72
C ARG A 63 -3.84 5.17 -4.67
N ALA A 64 -4.87 5.95 -4.35
CA ALA A 64 -4.80 7.42 -4.28
C ALA A 64 -4.19 7.95 -2.98
N GLY A 65 -4.16 7.13 -1.92
CA GLY A 65 -3.69 7.56 -0.59
C GLY A 65 -4.76 8.34 0.21
N ARG A 66 -6.07 8.06 -0.04
CA ARG A 66 -7.19 8.73 0.61
C ARG A 66 -7.57 8.02 1.90
N ASN A 67 -6.80 8.31 2.97
CA ASN A 67 -7.02 7.70 4.29
C ASN A 67 -8.39 8.06 4.88
N ASP A 68 -8.94 9.23 4.55
CA ASP A 68 -10.27 9.66 4.94
C ASP A 68 -11.38 8.72 4.42
N LEU A 69 -11.29 8.33 3.14
CA LEU A 69 -12.21 7.37 2.52
C LEU A 69 -12.03 5.96 3.11
N LEU A 70 -10.78 5.53 3.26
CA LEU A 70 -10.47 4.23 3.85
C LEU A 70 -11.01 4.10 5.28
N ASP A 71 -10.84 5.14 6.12
CA ASP A 71 -11.35 5.16 7.49
C ASP A 71 -12.88 5.03 7.52
N GLY A 72 -13.58 5.83 6.71
CA GLY A 72 -15.03 5.75 6.62
C GLY A 72 -15.55 4.39 6.17
N LEU A 73 -14.90 3.77 5.18
CA LEU A 73 -15.30 2.46 4.67
C LEU A 73 -14.97 1.34 5.68
N ILE A 74 -13.83 1.39 6.37
CA ILE A 74 -13.48 0.42 7.42
C ILE A 74 -14.48 0.53 8.58
N ARG A 75 -14.82 1.72 9.02
CA ARG A 75 -15.85 1.94 10.08
C ARG A 75 -17.24 1.47 9.66
N SER A 76 -17.55 1.49 8.36
CA SER A 76 -18.82 0.94 7.83
C SER A 76 -18.81 -0.58 7.67
N GLY A 77 -17.71 -1.26 8.05
CA GLY A 77 -17.60 -2.72 8.07
C GLY A 77 -16.74 -3.32 6.97
N MET A 78 -16.07 -2.51 6.13
CA MET A 78 -15.08 -3.03 5.17
C MET A 78 -13.89 -3.61 5.92
N LYS A 79 -13.49 -4.82 5.57
CA LYS A 79 -12.32 -5.46 6.19
C LYS A 79 -11.03 -4.85 5.62
N PRO A 80 -10.02 -4.52 6.46
CA PRO A 80 -8.74 -3.99 5.98
C PRO A 80 -8.04 -4.92 4.97
N ASP A 81 -8.20 -6.23 5.12
CA ASP A 81 -7.63 -7.27 4.25
C ASP A 81 -8.60 -7.75 3.14
N GLU A 82 -9.64 -6.96 2.83
CA GLU A 82 -10.49 -7.23 1.66
C GLU A 82 -9.63 -7.35 0.40
N ARG A 83 -10.03 -8.22 -0.54
CA ARG A 83 -9.25 -8.53 -1.72
C ARG A 83 -9.99 -8.12 -2.99
N ASP A 84 -9.25 -7.55 -3.93
CA ASP A 84 -9.74 -7.33 -5.29
C ASP A 84 -9.73 -8.65 -6.10
N PRO A 85 -10.27 -8.69 -7.34
CA PRO A 85 -10.28 -9.89 -8.18
C PRO A 85 -8.88 -10.46 -8.49
N HIS A 86 -7.82 -9.68 -8.32
CA HIS A 86 -6.42 -10.10 -8.48
C HIS A 86 -5.77 -10.57 -7.17
N GLY A 87 -6.52 -10.54 -6.08
CA GLY A 87 -6.05 -10.89 -4.74
C GLY A 87 -5.28 -9.77 -4.04
N HIS A 88 -5.22 -8.56 -4.60
CA HIS A 88 -4.56 -7.45 -3.91
C HIS A 88 -5.39 -6.98 -2.73
N THR A 89 -4.71 -6.64 -1.63
CA THR A 89 -5.30 -5.89 -0.51
C THR A 89 -5.09 -4.38 -0.71
N ALA A 90 -5.83 -3.57 0.02
CA ALA A 90 -5.63 -2.12 0.04
C ALA A 90 -4.19 -1.75 0.38
N LEU A 91 -3.54 -2.49 1.30
CA LEU A 91 -2.14 -2.28 1.68
C LEU A 91 -1.18 -2.57 0.53
N ILE A 92 -1.36 -3.67 -0.22
CA ILE A 92 -0.54 -3.98 -1.42
C ILE A 92 -0.65 -2.83 -2.43
N LEU A 93 -1.86 -2.33 -2.69
CA LEU A 93 -2.10 -1.25 -3.65
C LEU A 93 -1.49 0.08 -3.18
N ALA A 94 -1.66 0.43 -1.90
CA ALA A 94 -1.05 1.63 -1.33
C ALA A 94 0.48 1.58 -1.39
N ALA A 95 1.07 0.43 -1.03
CA ALA A 95 2.52 0.22 -1.05
C ALA A 95 3.07 0.35 -2.48
N TYR A 96 2.47 -0.34 -3.46
CA TYR A 96 2.89 -0.29 -4.86
C TYR A 96 2.79 1.12 -5.47
N ASN A 97 1.85 1.95 -4.98
CA ASN A 97 1.66 3.33 -5.42
C ASN A 97 2.42 4.37 -4.55
N GLY A 98 3.36 3.93 -3.70
CA GLY A 98 4.22 4.81 -2.93
C GLY A 98 3.50 5.60 -1.82
N LYS A 99 2.34 5.12 -1.35
CA LYS A 99 1.50 5.82 -0.36
C LYS A 99 1.91 5.43 1.07
N ALA A 100 3.09 5.86 1.50
CA ALA A 100 3.67 5.48 2.78
C ALA A 100 2.75 5.75 3.99
N ALA A 101 2.12 6.93 4.04
CA ALA A 101 1.18 7.28 5.10
C ALA A 101 -0.07 6.37 5.12
N THR A 102 -0.51 5.90 3.95
CA THR A 102 -1.64 4.97 3.83
C THR A 102 -1.24 3.56 4.24
N VAL A 103 -0.01 3.15 3.97
CA VAL A 103 0.55 1.88 4.48
C VAL A 103 0.55 1.89 6.00
N ASP A 104 1.07 2.95 6.63
CA ASP A 104 1.07 3.10 8.09
C ASP A 104 -0.37 3.09 8.66
N PHE A 105 -1.28 3.83 8.02
CA PHE A 105 -2.69 3.86 8.41
C PHE A 105 -3.34 2.47 8.34
N LEU A 106 -3.18 1.76 7.23
CA LEU A 106 -3.79 0.42 7.06
C LEU A 106 -3.23 -0.60 8.06
N ILE A 107 -1.93 -0.56 8.38
CA ILE A 107 -1.33 -1.40 9.43
C ILE A 107 -1.99 -1.09 10.79
N GLN A 108 -2.19 0.20 11.11
CA GLN A 108 -2.88 0.61 12.35
C GLN A 108 -4.34 0.14 12.39
N GLN A 109 -5.00 0.03 11.24
CA GLN A 109 -6.36 -0.52 11.12
C GLN A 109 -6.40 -2.06 11.14
N GLY A 110 -5.26 -2.72 11.33
CA GLY A 110 -5.17 -4.18 11.45
C GLY A 110 -5.02 -4.92 10.11
N ALA A 111 -4.68 -4.23 9.02
CA ALA A 111 -4.32 -4.88 7.76
C ALA A 111 -3.03 -5.70 7.93
N ASN A 112 -2.99 -6.87 7.31
CA ASN A 112 -1.79 -7.72 7.28
C ASN A 112 -0.74 -7.12 6.29
N PRO A 113 0.40 -6.58 6.80
CA PRO A 113 1.41 -5.96 5.93
C PRO A 113 2.12 -6.97 5.02
N CYS A 114 2.09 -8.24 5.39
CA CYS A 114 2.79 -9.33 4.69
C CYS A 114 1.86 -10.15 3.78
N ALA A 115 0.62 -9.69 3.58
CA ALA A 115 -0.31 -10.34 2.66
C ALA A 115 0.25 -10.40 1.23
N THR A 116 -0.14 -11.45 0.51
CA THR A 116 0.25 -11.67 -0.89
C THR A 116 -0.95 -11.57 -1.81
N ASP A 117 -0.73 -11.20 -3.06
CA ASP A 117 -1.73 -11.27 -4.14
C ASP A 117 -1.99 -12.73 -4.60
N ALA A 118 -2.83 -12.91 -5.62
CA ALA A 118 -3.16 -14.22 -6.19
C ALA A 118 -1.97 -14.94 -6.83
N LYS A 119 -0.88 -14.21 -7.17
CA LYS A 119 0.37 -14.77 -7.70
C LYS A 119 1.43 -15.02 -6.62
N GLY A 120 1.10 -14.75 -5.35
CA GLY A 120 2.02 -14.84 -4.22
C GLY A 120 2.96 -13.63 -4.08
N ASN A 121 2.76 -12.54 -4.83
CA ASN A 121 3.59 -11.35 -4.66
C ASN A 121 3.18 -10.63 -3.37
N SER A 122 4.15 -10.38 -2.50
CA SER A 122 3.96 -9.58 -1.29
C SER A 122 4.09 -8.08 -1.56
N SER A 123 3.58 -7.27 -0.63
CA SER A 123 3.82 -5.81 -0.64
C SER A 123 5.31 -5.50 -0.74
N LEU A 124 6.17 -6.26 -0.03
CA LEU A 124 7.62 -6.08 -0.05
C LEU A 124 8.23 -6.29 -1.44
N MET A 125 7.73 -7.26 -2.21
CA MET A 125 8.17 -7.47 -3.60
C MET A 125 7.74 -6.31 -4.50
N GLY A 126 6.52 -5.80 -4.33
CA GLY A 126 5.99 -4.68 -5.09
C GLY A 126 6.79 -3.40 -4.86
N VAL A 127 7.13 -3.07 -3.62
CA VAL A 127 7.94 -1.88 -3.29
C VAL A 127 9.40 -2.04 -3.69
N ALA A 128 9.92 -3.28 -3.66
CA ALA A 128 11.27 -3.59 -4.13
C ALA A 128 11.41 -3.38 -5.64
N PHE A 129 10.39 -3.78 -6.40
CA PHE A 129 10.30 -3.47 -7.83
C PHE A 129 10.31 -1.95 -8.11
N LYS A 130 9.55 -1.17 -7.32
CA LYS A 130 9.38 0.28 -7.51
C LYS A 130 10.53 1.12 -6.94
N GLY A 131 11.37 0.57 -6.07
CA GLY A 131 12.43 1.32 -5.39
C GLY A 131 11.94 2.14 -4.19
N GLU A 132 10.80 1.80 -3.61
CA GLU A 132 10.17 2.52 -2.51
C GLU A 132 10.87 2.20 -1.17
N THR A 133 12.06 2.75 -0.94
CA THR A 133 12.93 2.43 0.21
C THR A 133 12.23 2.68 1.55
N ALA A 134 11.49 3.80 1.68
CA ALA A 134 10.81 4.14 2.92
C ALA A 134 9.70 3.13 3.28
N ILE A 135 8.95 2.65 2.28
CA ILE A 135 7.91 1.63 2.51
C ILE A 135 8.55 0.26 2.73
N THR A 136 9.64 -0.06 2.01
CA THR A 136 10.44 -1.27 2.25
C THR A 136 10.84 -1.38 3.72
N GLN A 137 11.37 -0.28 4.29
CA GLN A 137 11.77 -0.23 5.70
C GLN A 137 10.58 -0.47 6.66
N ARG A 138 9.40 0.08 6.36
CA ARG A 138 8.19 -0.13 7.16
C ARG A 138 7.74 -1.59 7.16
N LEU A 139 7.75 -2.23 5.99
CA LEU A 139 7.33 -3.62 5.85
C LEU A 139 8.32 -4.58 6.55
N ILE A 140 9.62 -4.30 6.49
CA ILE A 140 10.63 -5.04 7.25
C ILE A 140 10.43 -4.84 8.76
N ALA A 141 10.18 -3.61 9.21
CA ALA A 141 9.88 -3.32 10.62
C ALA A 141 8.57 -3.99 11.10
N ALA A 142 7.63 -4.24 10.20
CA ALA A 142 6.42 -5.03 10.45
C ALA A 142 6.67 -6.56 10.41
N HIS A 143 7.94 -6.99 10.42
CA HIS A 143 8.39 -8.39 10.44
C HIS A 143 7.95 -9.22 9.22
N CYS A 144 7.76 -8.58 8.06
CA CYS A 144 7.54 -9.33 6.83
C CYS A 144 8.83 -10.08 6.43
N ASP A 145 8.66 -11.35 6.04
CA ASP A 145 9.79 -12.19 5.63
C ASP A 145 10.46 -11.63 4.36
N VAL A 146 11.71 -11.18 4.51
CA VAL A 146 12.50 -10.62 3.41
C VAL A 146 12.86 -11.67 2.35
N ASN A 147 12.77 -12.94 2.71
CA ASN A 147 13.07 -14.10 1.86
C ASN A 147 11.81 -14.79 1.32
N ALA A 148 10.61 -14.21 1.57
CA ALA A 148 9.37 -14.72 1.01
C ALA A 148 9.48 -14.87 -0.50
N ARG A 149 8.85 -15.92 -1.05
CA ARG A 149 8.89 -16.25 -2.48
C ARG A 149 7.50 -16.21 -3.07
N ASN A 150 7.35 -15.60 -4.24
CA ASN A 150 6.10 -15.64 -5.01
C ASN A 150 5.92 -17.00 -5.74
N GLY A 151 4.82 -17.12 -6.49
CA GLY A 151 4.52 -18.31 -7.28
C GLY A 151 5.57 -18.67 -8.35
N ALA A 152 6.42 -17.73 -8.77
CA ALA A 152 7.55 -17.97 -9.66
C ALA A 152 8.87 -18.23 -8.90
N GLY A 153 8.84 -18.29 -7.57
CA GLY A 153 10.02 -18.47 -6.72
C GLY A 153 10.86 -17.21 -6.52
N GLN A 154 10.38 -16.05 -6.97
CA GLN A 154 11.11 -14.79 -6.90
C GLN A 154 11.00 -14.16 -5.51
N THR A 155 12.06 -13.46 -5.07
CA THR A 155 12.13 -12.72 -3.81
C THR A 155 12.12 -11.21 -4.05
N ALA A 156 11.93 -10.42 -2.98
CA ALA A 156 12.06 -8.97 -3.04
C ALA A 156 13.47 -8.53 -3.49
N LEU A 157 14.53 -9.24 -3.05
CA LEU A 157 15.89 -8.97 -3.49
C LEU A 157 16.08 -9.16 -5.01
N MET A 158 15.48 -10.20 -5.58
CA MET A 158 15.50 -10.44 -7.02
C MET A 158 14.80 -9.33 -7.79
N MET A 159 13.64 -8.88 -7.32
CA MET A 159 12.91 -7.75 -7.92
C MET A 159 13.74 -6.47 -7.87
N ALA A 160 14.30 -6.12 -6.72
CA ALA A 160 15.13 -4.93 -6.58
C ALA A 160 16.38 -4.99 -7.47
N ALA A 161 17.05 -6.14 -7.57
CA ALA A 161 18.24 -6.32 -8.38
C ALA A 161 17.95 -6.20 -9.88
N MET A 162 16.86 -6.84 -10.35
CA MET A 162 16.43 -6.81 -11.75
C MET A 162 16.09 -5.39 -12.22
N PHE A 163 15.53 -4.56 -11.34
CA PHE A 163 15.13 -3.19 -11.66
C PHE A 163 16.13 -2.12 -11.18
N GLY A 164 17.32 -2.52 -10.72
CA GLY A 164 18.40 -1.61 -10.38
C GLY A 164 18.18 -0.77 -9.11
N GLN A 165 17.34 -1.22 -8.21
CA GLN A 165 16.94 -0.48 -7.00
C GLN A 165 18.00 -0.62 -5.89
N THR A 166 19.13 0.08 -6.07
CA THR A 166 20.36 -0.07 -5.26
C THR A 166 20.11 0.10 -3.76
N ASP A 167 19.32 1.11 -3.35
CA ASP A 167 19.08 1.39 -1.93
C ASP A 167 18.19 0.33 -1.29
N VAL A 168 17.19 -0.17 -2.04
CA VAL A 168 16.36 -1.28 -1.59
C VAL A 168 17.18 -2.57 -1.47
N VAL A 169 18.07 -2.85 -2.43
CA VAL A 169 19.00 -4.01 -2.36
C VAL A 169 19.83 -3.95 -1.09
N LYS A 170 20.48 -2.80 -0.80
CA LYS A 170 21.27 -2.62 0.42
C LYS A 170 20.43 -2.87 1.68
N LEU A 171 19.23 -2.28 1.72
CA LEU A 171 18.31 -2.41 2.85
C LEU A 171 17.90 -3.86 3.07
N LEU A 172 17.53 -4.59 2.01
CA LEU A 172 17.18 -6.01 2.09
C LEU A 172 18.35 -6.87 2.58
N LEU A 173 19.56 -6.63 2.05
CA LEU A 173 20.78 -7.36 2.47
C LEU A 173 21.11 -7.12 3.95
N MET A 174 21.00 -5.88 4.42
CA MET A 174 21.18 -5.52 5.85
C MET A 174 20.17 -6.22 6.77
N ASN A 175 19.03 -6.65 6.22
CA ASN A 175 17.98 -7.35 6.95
C ASN A 175 17.90 -8.85 6.61
N GLY A 176 18.99 -9.45 6.15
CA GLY A 176 19.13 -10.90 6.01
C GLY A 176 18.55 -11.47 4.71
N ALA A 177 18.42 -10.66 3.64
CA ALA A 177 18.04 -11.19 2.35
C ALA A 177 19.10 -12.17 1.82
N ASN A 178 18.65 -13.37 1.46
CA ASN A 178 19.49 -14.45 1.01
C ASN A 178 19.82 -14.34 -0.50
N LEU A 179 21.12 -14.14 -0.80
CA LEU A 179 21.66 -14.01 -2.15
C LEU A 179 21.63 -15.30 -2.98
N THR A 180 21.54 -16.46 -2.32
CA THR A 180 21.67 -17.78 -2.98
C THR A 180 20.33 -18.35 -3.43
N LEU A 181 19.21 -17.74 -3.04
CA LEU A 181 17.88 -18.18 -3.48
C LEU A 181 17.77 -18.05 -5.01
N GLN A 182 17.11 -19.05 -5.59
CA GLN A 182 16.88 -19.11 -7.04
C GLN A 182 15.38 -19.08 -7.33
N ASP A 183 14.97 -18.39 -8.38
CA ASP A 183 13.62 -18.48 -8.92
C ASP A 183 13.40 -19.84 -9.61
N GLN A 184 12.20 -20.08 -10.17
CA GLN A 184 11.90 -21.33 -10.86
C GLN A 184 12.75 -21.56 -12.14
N ALA A 185 13.33 -20.50 -12.71
CA ALA A 185 14.23 -20.57 -13.86
C ALA A 185 15.70 -20.73 -13.46
N GLY A 186 16.00 -20.87 -12.14
CA GLY A 186 17.34 -21.00 -11.60
C GLY A 186 18.11 -19.67 -11.47
N ASN A 187 17.45 -18.52 -11.63
CA ASN A 187 18.10 -17.23 -11.52
C ASN A 187 18.21 -16.80 -10.05
N THR A 188 19.38 -16.27 -9.68
CA THR A 188 19.61 -15.53 -8.45
C THR A 188 19.44 -14.02 -8.69
N ALA A 189 19.44 -13.21 -7.63
CA ALA A 189 19.45 -11.75 -7.76
C ALA A 189 20.64 -11.25 -8.61
N THR A 190 21.82 -11.89 -8.48
CA THR A 190 23.02 -11.55 -9.25
C THR A 190 22.87 -11.87 -10.73
N THR A 191 22.34 -13.05 -11.07
CA THR A 191 22.14 -13.43 -12.50
C THR A 191 21.08 -12.56 -13.16
N LEU A 192 20.03 -12.16 -12.44
CA LEU A 192 19.03 -11.21 -12.95
C LEU A 192 19.64 -9.83 -13.23
N ALA A 193 20.51 -9.33 -12.33
CA ALA A 193 21.24 -8.08 -12.58
C ALA A 193 22.20 -8.18 -13.80
N GLN A 194 22.83 -9.35 -14.01
CA GLN A 194 23.67 -9.62 -15.19
C GLN A 194 22.84 -9.59 -16.47
N GLN A 195 21.66 -10.21 -16.50
CA GLN A 195 20.75 -10.19 -17.64
C GLN A 195 20.32 -8.77 -18.01
N GLN A 196 20.24 -7.86 -17.04
CA GLN A 196 19.96 -6.43 -17.29
C GLN A 196 21.21 -5.60 -17.62
N ALA A 197 22.38 -6.25 -17.79
CA ALA A 197 23.67 -5.59 -18.01
C ALA A 197 24.01 -4.51 -16.96
N ASN A 198 23.48 -4.62 -15.75
CA ASN A 198 23.72 -3.68 -14.65
C ASN A 198 24.99 -4.07 -13.87
N SER A 199 26.17 -3.66 -14.40
CA SER A 199 27.48 -4.00 -13.82
C SER A 199 27.64 -3.48 -12.39
N GLN A 200 27.07 -2.33 -12.06
CA GLN A 200 27.12 -1.75 -10.72
C GLN A 200 26.36 -2.62 -9.71
N MET A 201 25.17 -3.06 -10.07
CA MET A 201 24.35 -3.97 -9.25
C MET A 201 25.05 -5.32 -9.06
N VAL A 202 25.63 -5.87 -10.13
CA VAL A 202 26.41 -7.12 -10.08
C VAL A 202 27.59 -6.98 -9.12
N ALA A 203 28.35 -5.88 -9.19
CA ALA A 203 29.48 -5.62 -8.29
C ALA A 203 29.02 -5.57 -6.81
N LEU A 204 27.92 -4.86 -6.53
CA LEU A 204 27.33 -4.73 -5.20
C LEU A 204 26.95 -6.09 -4.63
N LEU A 205 26.18 -6.90 -5.39
CA LEU A 205 25.73 -8.23 -4.95
C LEU A 205 26.90 -9.21 -4.77
N THR A 206 27.91 -9.15 -5.67
CA THR A 206 29.11 -9.98 -5.57
C THR A 206 29.95 -9.63 -4.33
N GLN A 207 30.05 -8.33 -4.01
CA GLN A 207 30.75 -7.89 -2.80
C GLN A 207 30.01 -8.33 -1.54
N ALA A 208 28.68 -8.22 -1.51
CA ALA A 208 27.87 -8.68 -0.39
C ALA A 208 28.01 -10.19 -0.15
N ALA A 209 28.10 -10.99 -1.21
CA ALA A 209 28.29 -12.44 -1.11
C ALA A 209 29.66 -12.85 -0.50
N LYS A 210 30.69 -11.99 -0.53
CA LYS A 210 32.00 -12.26 0.08
C LYS A 210 32.03 -11.93 1.58
N GLY A 211 31.05 -11.18 2.06
CA GLY A 211 30.97 -10.73 3.45
C GLY A 211 29.98 -11.54 4.31
N GLN A 212 29.27 -12.49 3.71
CA GLN A 212 28.40 -13.48 4.39
C GLN A 212 29.17 -14.82 4.54
#